data_58c230caccfb9efd6782af3417d2fed0
#
_entry.id   58c230caccfb9efd6782af3417d2fed0
#
_cell.length_a   1.000
_cell.length_b   1.000
_cell.length_c   1.000
_cell.angle_alpha   90.00
_cell.angle_beta   90.00
_cell.angle_gamma   90.00
#
_symmetry.space_group_name_H-M   'P 1'
#
loop_
_entity.id
_entity.type
_entity.pdbx_description
1 polymer ?
#
loop_
_entity_poly.entity_id
_entity_poly.type
_entity_poly.pdbx_seq_one_letter_code
_entity_poly.pdbx_strand_id
1 'polypeptide(L)'
;MMTKIVLIGPVYPYRGGIAHFTSNLAQTFLENGFDLTVISFSKQYPKWLYPGKDDKDLSNGRGAENVEYIFSPLNPFDWFKTFKRIKDLKPDLVILQWWTTFWSFADHSLLSSLRKAGIPTKVIVHNAIPHEGKKIDQLLAKYALGNATRFVVMNKREKKKIKGLVKGALIQFVPHPIYRPFDTEVISKSEAREKLGLDEEKKIGLFFGFIRSYKGLGVLLDAIKILNDEGQLNDFCFLIAGEFWHDKKQYMDKIKAFGIEDHVVVHDHYIPDDQAGSYFQAADFFVAPYTAGTQSGALKMAMGYGLPCIVSSVIADDISRLPSSGNIIIFSDSNAPDLAGKIKTISQSSDTLLGHNDGTELKTWNDLVAGLMVWDEIGN
;
A
#
# COMPACT_ATOMS: atom_id res chain seq x y z
N MET A 1 -10.66 26.64 -18.67
CA MET A 1 -9.23 26.49 -18.25
C MET A 1 -9.08 25.11 -17.65
N MET A 2 -7.94 24.44 -17.87
CA MET A 2 -7.66 23.16 -17.20
C MET A 2 -7.42 23.43 -15.71
N THR A 3 -8.00 22.60 -14.83
CA THR A 3 -7.77 22.70 -13.39
C THR A 3 -6.34 22.33 -13.07
N LYS A 4 -5.64 23.23 -12.38
CA LYS A 4 -4.23 23.10 -12.05
C LYS A 4 -4.03 22.47 -10.68
N ILE A 5 -3.32 21.34 -10.60
CA ILE A 5 -3.12 20.56 -9.40
C ILE A 5 -1.64 20.45 -9.06
N VAL A 6 -1.32 20.63 -7.80
CA VAL A 6 -0.01 20.25 -7.24
C VAL A 6 -0.20 19.05 -6.33
N LEU A 7 0.44 17.92 -6.66
CA LEU A 7 0.45 16.70 -5.87
C LEU A 7 1.79 16.57 -5.15
N ILE A 8 1.79 16.45 -3.83
CA ILE A 8 2.99 16.36 -2.99
C ILE A 8 3.07 14.97 -2.37
N GLY A 9 4.13 14.24 -2.70
CA GLY A 9 4.36 12.89 -2.18
C GLY A 9 5.52 12.18 -2.87
N PRO A 10 5.93 11.00 -2.36
CA PRO A 10 6.93 10.20 -3.04
C PRO A 10 6.35 9.61 -4.31
N VAL A 11 7.14 9.63 -5.37
CA VAL A 11 6.88 8.90 -6.62
C VAL A 11 8.14 8.14 -6.99
N TYR A 12 8.06 7.26 -8.01
CA TYR A 12 9.26 6.65 -8.57
C TYR A 12 10.38 7.70 -8.75
N PRO A 13 11.65 7.42 -8.39
CA PRO A 13 12.18 6.10 -8.04
C PRO A 13 12.05 5.70 -6.56
N TYR A 14 11.33 6.43 -5.71
CA TYR A 14 11.15 6.00 -4.32
C TYR A 14 10.36 4.71 -4.22
N ARG A 15 10.83 3.82 -3.32
CA ARG A 15 10.21 2.51 -3.07
C ARG A 15 9.02 2.60 -2.13
N GLY A 16 8.08 1.67 -2.30
CA GLY A 16 7.02 1.39 -1.34
C GLY A 16 5.64 1.85 -1.75
N GLY A 17 4.64 1.37 -1.01
CA GLY A 17 3.23 1.51 -1.37
C GLY A 17 2.74 2.95 -1.55
N ILE A 18 3.31 3.93 -0.83
CA ILE A 18 2.92 5.34 -0.98
C ILE A 18 3.44 5.93 -2.29
N ALA A 19 4.65 5.55 -2.71
CA ALA A 19 5.19 5.98 -3.99
C ALA A 19 4.37 5.41 -5.15
N HIS A 20 4.01 4.13 -5.09
CA HIS A 20 3.09 3.51 -6.06
C HIS A 20 1.73 4.21 -6.09
N PHE A 21 1.15 4.49 -4.90
CA PHE A 21 -0.11 5.19 -4.81
C PHE A 21 -0.04 6.57 -5.48
N THR A 22 0.99 7.34 -5.15
CA THR A 22 1.16 8.70 -5.68
C THR A 22 1.40 8.68 -7.19
N SER A 23 2.19 7.71 -7.70
CA SER A 23 2.44 7.56 -9.14
C SER A 23 1.16 7.20 -9.91
N ASN A 24 0.37 6.24 -9.42
CA ASN A 24 -0.91 5.90 -10.04
C ASN A 24 -1.91 7.06 -10.00
N LEU A 25 -1.97 7.79 -8.88
CA LEU A 25 -2.82 8.97 -8.77
C LEU A 25 -2.40 10.06 -9.75
N ALA A 26 -1.08 10.32 -9.88
CA ALA A 26 -0.53 11.28 -10.82
C ALA A 26 -0.87 10.91 -12.27
N GLN A 27 -0.65 9.67 -12.64
CA GLN A 27 -1.01 9.13 -13.95
C GLN A 27 -2.50 9.35 -14.25
N THR A 28 -3.36 9.03 -13.28
CA THR A 28 -4.81 9.17 -13.46
C THR A 28 -5.24 10.63 -13.59
N PHE A 29 -4.62 11.57 -12.88
CA PHE A 29 -4.88 13.00 -13.10
C PHE A 29 -4.52 13.42 -14.51
N LEU A 30 -3.37 13.00 -15.04
CA LEU A 30 -2.94 13.31 -16.41
C LEU A 30 -3.88 12.71 -17.46
N GLU A 31 -4.27 11.44 -17.28
CA GLU A 31 -5.23 10.74 -18.16
C GLU A 31 -6.60 11.46 -18.20
N ASN A 32 -7.00 12.11 -17.10
CA ASN A 32 -8.24 12.89 -17.01
C ASN A 32 -8.07 14.35 -17.45
N GLY A 33 -6.92 14.72 -18.00
CA GLY A 33 -6.70 16.04 -18.61
C GLY A 33 -6.49 17.18 -17.61
N PHE A 34 -6.02 16.91 -16.39
CA PHE A 34 -5.63 17.94 -15.43
C PHE A 34 -4.23 18.49 -15.72
N ASP A 35 -4.01 19.77 -15.42
CA ASP A 35 -2.66 20.39 -15.43
C ASP A 35 -1.97 20.03 -14.11
N LEU A 36 -1.18 18.94 -14.11
CA LEU A 36 -0.56 18.36 -12.92
C LEU A 36 0.92 18.71 -12.84
N THR A 37 1.35 19.19 -11.66
CA THR A 37 2.74 19.20 -11.23
C THR A 37 2.88 18.31 -10.00
N VAL A 38 3.81 17.35 -10.04
CA VAL A 38 4.15 16.52 -8.88
C VAL A 38 5.38 17.09 -8.20
N ILE A 39 5.29 17.39 -6.91
CA ILE A 39 6.44 17.76 -6.08
C ILE A 39 6.82 16.56 -5.22
N SER A 40 7.99 15.99 -5.49
CA SER A 40 8.52 14.84 -4.79
C SER A 40 9.78 15.19 -3.99
N PHE A 41 10.28 14.20 -3.28
CA PHE A 41 11.39 14.39 -2.37
C PHE A 41 12.73 14.45 -3.12
N SER A 42 13.55 15.45 -2.80
CA SER A 42 14.97 15.44 -3.18
C SER A 42 15.77 14.48 -2.30
N LYS A 43 15.35 14.34 -1.02
CA LYS A 43 15.87 13.38 -0.05
C LYS A 43 14.77 13.05 0.96
N GLN A 44 14.34 11.79 0.98
CA GLN A 44 13.22 11.36 1.84
C GLN A 44 13.68 11.02 3.26
N TYR A 45 14.73 10.21 3.39
CA TYR A 45 15.28 9.77 4.68
C TYR A 45 16.78 10.00 4.78
N PRO A 46 17.32 10.22 5.99
CA PRO A 46 18.75 10.02 6.22
C PRO A 46 19.10 8.55 5.95
N LYS A 47 20.23 8.28 5.30
CA LYS A 47 20.63 6.90 4.97
C LYS A 47 20.62 5.94 6.16
N TRP A 48 20.98 6.44 7.36
CA TRP A 48 21.05 5.64 8.59
C TRP A 48 19.67 5.33 9.21
N LEU A 49 18.63 6.02 8.77
CA LEU A 49 17.26 5.84 9.30
C LEU A 49 16.40 4.94 8.41
N TYR A 50 16.80 4.73 7.16
CA TYR A 50 16.06 3.84 6.26
C TYR A 50 16.39 2.38 6.60
N PRO A 51 15.40 1.54 6.95
CA PRO A 51 15.67 0.17 7.41
C PRO A 51 16.04 -0.80 6.28
N GLY A 52 15.73 -0.46 5.02
CA GLY A 52 16.11 -1.23 3.84
C GLY A 52 17.50 -0.87 3.30
N LYS A 53 17.97 -1.61 2.30
CA LYS A 53 19.27 -1.38 1.67
C LYS A 53 19.32 -0.06 0.90
N ASP A 54 18.24 0.30 0.18
CA ASP A 54 18.12 1.53 -0.60
C ASP A 54 16.65 2.00 -0.56
N ASP A 55 16.42 3.32 -0.55
CA ASP A 55 15.10 3.92 -0.61
C ASP A 55 14.61 4.16 -2.04
N LYS A 56 15.45 3.83 -3.06
CA LYS A 56 15.15 4.01 -4.48
C LYS A 56 15.11 2.69 -5.23
N ASP A 57 14.16 2.60 -6.14
CA ASP A 57 14.11 1.60 -7.18
C ASP A 57 14.92 2.08 -8.38
N LEU A 58 15.93 1.29 -8.77
CA LEU A 58 16.79 1.59 -9.91
C LEU A 58 16.39 0.82 -11.18
N SER A 59 15.25 0.12 -11.14
CA SER A 59 14.68 -0.51 -12.35
C SER A 59 14.20 0.53 -13.36
N ASN A 60 13.81 0.10 -14.55
CA ASN A 60 13.24 0.97 -15.58
C ASN A 60 11.75 1.28 -15.34
N GLY A 61 11.36 1.49 -14.06
CA GLY A 61 9.99 1.85 -13.71
C GLY A 61 9.55 3.15 -14.38
N ARG A 62 8.28 3.25 -14.75
CA ARG A 62 7.72 4.48 -15.30
C ARG A 62 7.56 5.51 -14.20
N GLY A 63 8.37 6.57 -14.24
CA GLY A 63 8.16 7.75 -13.42
C GLY A 63 6.88 8.49 -13.83
N ALA A 64 6.28 9.21 -12.89
CA ALA A 64 5.25 10.19 -13.25
C ALA A 64 5.87 11.31 -14.10
N GLU A 65 5.11 11.84 -15.04
CA GLU A 65 5.52 13.03 -15.81
C GLU A 65 5.42 14.29 -14.93
N ASN A 66 6.13 15.34 -15.29
CA ASN A 66 6.11 16.65 -14.63
C ASN A 66 6.47 16.58 -13.12
N VAL A 67 7.51 15.82 -12.76
CA VAL A 67 7.97 15.67 -11.38
C VAL A 67 9.12 16.63 -11.06
N GLU A 68 8.98 17.36 -9.98
CA GLU A 68 10.01 18.21 -9.40
C GLU A 68 10.50 17.61 -8.07
N TYR A 69 11.75 17.15 -8.01
CA TYR A 69 12.36 16.56 -6.79
C TYR A 69 13.02 17.66 -5.96
N ILE A 70 12.20 18.51 -5.32
CA ILE A 70 12.65 19.71 -4.62
C ILE A 70 12.35 19.71 -3.11
N PHE A 71 11.47 18.83 -2.63
CA PHE A 71 11.06 18.80 -1.23
C PHE A 71 11.99 17.91 -0.41
N SER A 72 12.69 18.49 0.59
CA SER A 72 13.40 17.71 1.61
C SER A 72 12.81 18.01 2.98
N PRO A 73 12.16 17.03 3.64
CA PRO A 73 11.64 17.22 4.99
C PRO A 73 12.71 17.53 6.04
N LEU A 74 13.97 17.25 5.71
CA LEU A 74 15.12 17.42 6.61
C LEU A 74 15.76 18.82 6.53
N ASN A 75 15.36 19.63 5.53
CA ASN A 75 15.97 20.93 5.28
C ASN A 75 14.92 22.05 5.28
N PRO A 76 14.86 22.91 6.30
CA PRO A 76 13.90 24.01 6.37
C PRO A 76 13.94 24.99 5.19
N PHE A 77 15.09 25.18 4.56
CA PHE A 77 15.20 26.04 3.37
C PHE A 77 14.43 25.43 2.18
N ASP A 78 14.40 24.11 2.07
CA ASP A 78 13.62 23.44 1.01
C ASP A 78 12.10 23.55 1.26
N TRP A 79 11.65 23.65 2.53
CA TRP A 79 10.23 23.88 2.84
C TRP A 79 9.76 25.23 2.28
N PHE A 80 10.58 26.27 2.49
CA PHE A 80 10.29 27.61 1.95
C PHE A 80 10.36 27.63 0.41
N LYS A 81 11.37 27.00 -0.19
CA LYS A 81 11.49 26.90 -1.66
C LYS A 81 10.29 26.18 -2.26
N THR A 82 9.88 25.06 -1.64
CA THR A 82 8.71 24.30 -2.06
C THR A 82 7.44 25.15 -1.97
N PHE A 83 7.21 25.85 -0.87
CA PHE A 83 6.07 26.74 -0.75
C PHE A 83 6.08 27.85 -1.81
N LYS A 84 7.25 28.51 -2.04
CA LYS A 84 7.38 29.53 -3.06
C LYS A 84 7.05 28.98 -4.44
N ARG A 85 7.58 27.80 -4.78
CA ARG A 85 7.30 27.12 -6.05
C ARG A 85 5.80 26.84 -6.24
N ILE A 86 5.12 26.32 -5.21
CA ILE A 86 3.68 26.10 -5.24
C ILE A 86 2.91 27.41 -5.47
N LYS A 87 3.30 28.48 -4.80
CA LYS A 87 2.68 29.81 -4.97
C LYS A 87 2.86 30.32 -6.40
N ASP A 88 4.05 30.15 -7.00
CA ASP A 88 4.35 30.58 -8.36
C ASP A 88 3.55 29.79 -9.40
N LEU A 89 3.28 28.50 -9.14
CA LEU A 89 2.42 27.65 -9.99
C LEU A 89 0.95 28.09 -9.99
N LYS A 90 0.49 28.79 -8.93
CA LYS A 90 -0.92 29.22 -8.76
C LYS A 90 -1.91 28.07 -8.93
N PRO A 91 -1.79 26.97 -8.16
CA PRO A 91 -2.68 25.84 -8.29
C PRO A 91 -4.09 26.14 -7.80
N ASP A 92 -5.08 25.50 -8.42
CA ASP A 92 -6.46 25.47 -7.92
C ASP A 92 -6.59 24.56 -6.70
N LEU A 93 -5.75 23.50 -6.62
CA LEU A 93 -5.73 22.55 -5.51
C LEU A 93 -4.32 22.03 -5.25
N VAL A 94 -3.94 21.96 -3.98
CA VAL A 94 -2.77 21.22 -3.50
C VAL A 94 -3.25 19.94 -2.81
N ILE A 95 -2.65 18.81 -3.16
CA ILE A 95 -2.92 17.52 -2.52
C ILE A 95 -1.63 17.03 -1.87
N LEU A 96 -1.65 16.82 -0.55
CA LEU A 96 -0.49 16.34 0.21
C LEU A 96 -0.75 14.91 0.71
N GLN A 97 0.24 14.03 0.53
CA GLN A 97 0.21 12.67 1.04
C GLN A 97 0.74 12.63 2.48
N TRP A 98 -0.05 12.10 3.43
CA TRP A 98 0.36 11.92 4.82
C TRP A 98 0.37 10.44 5.20
N TRP A 99 1.51 9.95 5.71
CA TRP A 99 1.64 8.53 6.12
C TRP A 99 2.55 8.31 7.32
N THR A 100 3.33 9.33 7.75
CA THR A 100 4.28 9.21 8.86
C THR A 100 4.41 10.51 9.63
N THR A 101 4.62 10.41 10.93
CA THR A 101 4.87 11.55 11.82
C THR A 101 6.30 12.07 11.74
N PHE A 102 7.18 11.36 11.06
CA PHE A 102 8.58 11.77 10.91
C PHE A 102 8.73 13.14 10.21
N TRP A 103 7.82 13.46 9.28
CA TRP A 103 7.83 14.72 8.52
C TRP A 103 7.02 15.85 9.16
N SER A 104 6.52 15.66 10.38
CA SER A 104 5.55 16.58 11.02
C SER A 104 5.96 18.04 11.02
N PHE A 105 7.25 18.36 11.18
CA PHE A 105 7.72 19.75 11.16
C PHE A 105 7.66 20.36 9.75
N ALA A 106 8.07 19.60 8.74
CA ALA A 106 8.03 20.04 7.35
C ALA A 106 6.59 20.22 6.87
N ASP A 107 5.73 19.23 7.15
CA ASP A 107 4.32 19.26 6.76
C ASP A 107 3.57 20.37 7.51
N HIS A 108 3.86 20.60 8.80
CA HIS A 108 3.33 21.74 9.55
C HIS A 108 3.67 23.06 8.87
N SER A 109 4.94 23.27 8.55
CA SER A 109 5.42 24.49 7.92
C SER A 109 4.72 24.73 6.58
N LEU A 110 4.66 23.68 5.74
CA LEU A 110 4.06 23.76 4.42
C LEU A 110 2.55 23.99 4.51
N LEU A 111 1.81 23.20 5.29
CA LEU A 111 0.35 23.33 5.46
C LEU A 111 -0.02 24.70 6.07
N SER A 112 0.74 25.18 7.07
CA SER A 112 0.55 26.51 7.65
C SER A 112 0.74 27.62 6.61
N SER A 113 1.76 27.52 5.79
CA SER A 113 2.05 28.49 4.73
C SER A 113 0.99 28.51 3.64
N LEU A 114 0.54 27.32 3.19
CA LEU A 114 -0.54 27.18 2.21
C LEU A 114 -1.85 27.77 2.75
N ARG A 115 -2.20 27.46 4.00
CA ARG A 115 -3.38 28.01 4.66
C ARG A 115 -3.34 29.53 4.75
N LYS A 116 -2.21 30.12 5.17
CA LYS A 116 -2.03 31.58 5.25
C LYS A 116 -2.12 32.26 3.90
N ALA A 117 -1.68 31.58 2.83
CA ALA A 117 -1.78 32.07 1.46
C ALA A 117 -3.16 31.87 0.82
N GLY A 118 -4.11 31.24 1.52
CA GLY A 118 -5.45 30.93 1.00
C GLY A 118 -5.45 29.88 -0.12
N ILE A 119 -4.38 29.07 -0.25
CA ILE A 119 -4.27 28.05 -1.29
C ILE A 119 -5.08 26.81 -0.87
N PRO A 120 -6.09 26.39 -1.66
CA PRO A 120 -6.90 25.23 -1.34
C PRO A 120 -6.04 23.95 -1.22
N THR A 121 -6.20 23.23 -0.11
CA THR A 121 -5.37 22.06 0.20
C THR A 121 -6.21 20.92 0.74
N LYS A 122 -5.98 19.71 0.21
CA LYS A 122 -6.49 18.43 0.73
C LYS A 122 -5.33 17.57 1.20
N VAL A 123 -5.51 16.85 2.31
CA VAL A 123 -4.53 15.88 2.81
C VAL A 123 -5.08 14.48 2.65
N ILE A 124 -4.44 13.66 1.84
CA ILE A 124 -4.74 12.23 1.76
C ILE A 124 -4.02 11.54 2.92
N VAL A 125 -4.79 10.92 3.80
CA VAL A 125 -4.27 10.27 5.01
C VAL A 125 -4.23 8.76 4.80
N HIS A 126 -3.03 8.23 4.65
CA HIS A 126 -2.81 6.77 4.59
C HIS A 126 -2.80 6.17 5.99
N ASN A 127 -2.06 6.79 6.91
CA ASN A 127 -2.01 6.43 8.33
C ASN A 127 -1.95 7.72 9.13
N ALA A 128 -2.98 8.03 9.90
CA ALA A 128 -2.98 9.23 10.74
C ALA A 128 -1.85 9.18 11.80
N ILE A 129 -1.59 7.98 12.31
CA ILE A 129 -0.52 7.66 13.27
C ILE A 129 0.14 6.36 12.80
N PRO A 130 1.47 6.20 12.86
CA PRO A 130 2.15 4.95 12.55
C PRO A 130 1.55 3.74 13.29
N HIS A 131 1.56 2.54 12.71
CA HIS A 131 0.97 1.33 13.32
C HIS A 131 1.62 0.96 14.65
N GLU A 132 2.92 1.21 14.77
CA GLU A 132 3.71 1.01 16.01
C GLU A 132 3.88 2.33 16.77
N GLY A 133 2.97 3.30 16.55
CA GLY A 133 3.07 4.67 17.04
C GLY A 133 2.96 4.79 18.56
N LYS A 134 3.78 5.67 19.11
CA LYS A 134 3.81 6.04 20.54
C LYS A 134 2.94 7.28 20.80
N LYS A 135 2.75 7.66 22.06
CA LYS A 135 2.01 8.89 22.42
C LYS A 135 2.58 10.15 21.77
N ILE A 136 3.90 10.20 21.55
CA ILE A 136 4.54 11.32 20.85
C ILE A 136 4.05 11.46 19.41
N ASP A 137 3.76 10.34 18.71
CA ASP A 137 3.27 10.38 17.34
C ASP A 137 1.89 11.03 17.24
N GLN A 138 1.04 10.89 18.27
CA GLN A 138 -0.24 11.58 18.33
C GLN A 138 -0.06 13.10 18.43
N LEU A 139 0.91 13.56 19.23
CA LEU A 139 1.22 14.99 19.36
C LEU A 139 1.80 15.55 18.06
N LEU A 140 2.71 14.82 17.43
CA LEU A 140 3.32 15.22 16.16
C LEU A 140 2.28 15.25 15.02
N ALA A 141 1.41 14.23 14.93
CA ALA A 141 0.31 14.23 13.97
C ALA A 141 -0.64 15.40 14.18
N LYS A 142 -1.05 15.68 15.44
CA LYS A 142 -1.90 16.83 15.76
C LYS A 142 -1.23 18.14 15.40
N TYR A 143 0.06 18.29 15.67
CA TYR A 143 0.85 19.48 15.35
C TYR A 143 0.87 19.75 13.84
N ALA A 144 1.17 18.73 13.04
CA ALA A 144 1.25 18.88 11.58
C ALA A 144 -0.15 19.11 10.97
N LEU A 145 -1.06 18.18 11.22
CA LEU A 145 -2.38 18.13 10.58
C LEU A 145 -3.34 19.21 11.08
N GLY A 146 -3.09 19.83 12.24
CA GLY A 146 -3.91 20.91 12.78
C GLY A 146 -3.95 22.17 11.89
N ASN A 147 -3.07 22.28 10.89
CA ASN A 147 -3.10 23.36 9.91
C ASN A 147 -3.91 23.00 8.63
N ALA A 148 -4.29 21.75 8.46
CA ALA A 148 -5.18 21.34 7.38
C ALA A 148 -6.64 21.36 7.85
N THR A 149 -7.55 21.62 6.92
CA THR A 149 -8.99 21.59 7.19
C THR A 149 -9.70 20.47 6.45
N ARG A 150 -9.17 20.02 5.32
CA ARG A 150 -9.79 19.03 4.45
C ARG A 150 -8.92 17.78 4.35
N PHE A 151 -9.54 16.65 4.66
CA PHE A 151 -8.88 15.35 4.71
C PHE A 151 -9.62 14.37 3.83
N VAL A 152 -8.86 13.54 3.14
CA VAL A 152 -9.37 12.37 2.42
C VAL A 152 -8.82 11.14 3.12
N VAL A 153 -9.70 10.25 3.54
CA VAL A 153 -9.36 9.00 4.20
C VAL A 153 -9.93 7.83 3.41
N MET A 154 -9.21 6.73 3.39
CA MET A 154 -9.58 5.56 2.60
C MET A 154 -10.13 4.41 3.45
N ASN A 155 -10.18 4.58 4.78
CA ASN A 155 -10.83 3.62 5.68
C ASN A 155 -11.45 4.34 6.89
N LYS A 156 -12.38 3.64 7.57
CA LYS A 156 -13.14 4.20 8.70
C LYS A 156 -12.29 4.42 9.95
N ARG A 157 -11.26 3.59 10.16
CA ARG A 157 -10.38 3.71 11.33
C ARG A 157 -9.60 5.02 11.25
N GLU A 158 -9.06 5.36 10.08
CA GLU A 158 -8.36 6.63 9.88
C GLU A 158 -9.32 7.82 9.98
N LYS A 159 -10.57 7.71 9.51
CA LYS A 159 -11.60 8.74 9.73
C LYS A 159 -11.81 9.01 11.22
N LYS A 160 -11.92 7.97 12.05
CA LYS A 160 -12.08 8.11 13.50
C LYS A 160 -10.86 8.77 14.15
N LYS A 161 -9.65 8.37 13.73
CA LYS A 161 -8.39 8.96 14.24
C LYS A 161 -8.29 10.45 13.90
N ILE A 162 -8.53 10.84 12.65
CA ILE A 162 -8.49 12.26 12.23
C ILE A 162 -9.51 13.11 12.98
N LYS A 163 -10.75 12.61 13.17
CA LYS A 163 -11.76 13.30 14.01
C LYS A 163 -11.27 13.56 15.43
N GLY A 164 -10.51 12.63 16.01
CA GLY A 164 -9.93 12.79 17.35
C GLY A 164 -8.72 13.72 17.41
N LEU A 165 -7.97 13.83 16.31
CA LEU A 165 -6.74 14.63 16.24
C LEU A 165 -7.01 16.10 15.88
N VAL A 166 -7.92 16.35 14.94
CA VAL A 166 -8.14 17.68 14.36
C VAL A 166 -9.60 18.10 14.57
N LYS A 167 -9.80 19.10 15.45
CA LYS A 167 -11.14 19.66 15.70
C LYS A 167 -11.63 20.40 14.45
N GLY A 168 -12.86 20.13 14.04
CA GLY A 168 -13.46 20.77 12.85
C GLY A 168 -12.92 20.24 11.51
N ALA A 169 -12.26 19.08 11.49
CA ALA A 169 -11.80 18.46 10.26
C ALA A 169 -12.97 18.11 9.34
N LEU A 170 -12.92 18.59 8.10
CA LEU A 170 -13.80 18.15 7.01
C LEU A 170 -13.21 16.89 6.41
N ILE A 171 -13.86 15.75 6.62
CA ILE A 171 -13.31 14.43 6.27
C ILE A 171 -14.16 13.76 5.21
N GLN A 172 -13.60 13.65 4.04
CA GLN A 172 -14.16 12.88 2.94
C GLN A 172 -13.68 11.42 3.03
N PHE A 173 -14.59 10.48 2.86
CA PHE A 173 -14.25 9.07 2.75
C PHE A 173 -14.28 8.66 1.28
N VAL A 174 -13.14 8.21 0.76
CA VAL A 174 -13.02 7.64 -0.59
C VAL A 174 -12.31 6.30 -0.44
N PRO A 175 -12.94 5.18 -0.79
CA PRO A 175 -12.30 3.86 -0.70
C PRO A 175 -10.99 3.80 -1.50
N HIS A 176 -10.01 3.08 -0.98
CA HIS A 176 -8.75 2.87 -1.69
C HIS A 176 -9.00 2.12 -3.00
N PRO A 177 -8.57 2.66 -4.16
CA PRO A 177 -8.74 1.96 -5.42
C PRO A 177 -7.92 0.66 -5.47
N ILE A 178 -8.34 -0.26 -6.33
CA ILE A 178 -7.55 -1.44 -6.65
C ILE A 178 -6.46 -1.03 -7.61
N TYR A 179 -5.26 -1.56 -7.42
CA TYR A 179 -4.18 -1.31 -8.36
C TYR A 179 -4.45 -2.01 -9.69
N ARG A 180 -4.16 -1.34 -10.79
CA ARG A 180 -4.03 -2.01 -12.08
C ARG A 180 -2.82 -2.93 -12.01
N PRO A 181 -2.83 -4.08 -12.69
CA PRO A 181 -1.62 -4.86 -12.90
C PRO A 181 -0.48 -3.95 -13.38
N PHE A 182 0.73 -4.24 -12.93
CA PHE A 182 1.88 -3.52 -13.45
C PHE A 182 1.88 -3.59 -14.99
N ASP A 183 2.31 -2.51 -15.65
CA ASP A 183 2.54 -2.49 -17.10
C ASP A 183 3.74 -3.37 -17.47
N THR A 184 3.74 -4.58 -16.96
CA THR A 184 4.71 -5.64 -17.27
C THR A 184 4.12 -6.52 -18.36
N GLU A 185 4.99 -7.19 -19.08
CA GLU A 185 4.58 -8.19 -20.06
C GLU A 185 3.64 -9.21 -19.41
N VAL A 186 2.48 -9.43 -20.00
CA VAL A 186 1.55 -10.46 -19.55
C VAL A 186 2.12 -11.79 -20.03
N ILE A 187 2.71 -12.55 -19.11
CA ILE A 187 3.24 -13.87 -19.36
C ILE A 187 2.28 -14.94 -18.82
N SER A 188 2.37 -16.14 -19.32
CA SER A 188 1.60 -17.26 -18.81
C SER A 188 2.02 -17.62 -17.37
N LYS A 189 1.14 -18.29 -16.63
CA LYS A 189 1.44 -18.78 -15.28
C LYS A 189 2.67 -19.72 -15.30
N SER A 190 2.77 -20.59 -16.30
CA SER A 190 3.90 -21.50 -16.47
C SER A 190 5.21 -20.75 -16.67
N GLU A 191 5.26 -19.77 -17.60
CA GLU A 191 6.45 -18.94 -17.81
C GLU A 191 6.84 -18.16 -16.55
N ALA A 192 5.85 -17.66 -15.80
CA ALA A 192 6.11 -16.96 -14.54
C ALA A 192 6.71 -17.88 -13.48
N ARG A 193 6.24 -19.14 -13.39
CA ARG A 193 6.76 -20.15 -12.48
C ARG A 193 8.16 -20.59 -12.86
N GLU A 194 8.41 -20.86 -14.13
CA GLU A 194 9.75 -21.18 -14.64
C GLU A 194 10.75 -20.09 -14.31
N LYS A 195 10.39 -18.81 -14.59
CA LYS A 195 11.21 -17.64 -14.28
C LYS A 195 11.54 -17.51 -12.80
N LEU A 196 10.64 -17.93 -11.91
CA LEU A 196 10.79 -17.83 -10.45
C LEU A 196 11.30 -19.13 -9.81
N GLY A 197 11.56 -20.18 -10.59
CA GLY A 197 12.02 -21.47 -10.09
C GLY A 197 10.99 -22.22 -9.24
N LEU A 198 9.69 -22.09 -9.58
CA LEU A 198 8.57 -22.67 -8.85
C LEU A 198 8.09 -23.95 -9.52
N ASP A 199 7.58 -24.87 -8.69
CA ASP A 199 6.99 -26.11 -9.15
C ASP A 199 5.66 -25.87 -9.90
N GLU A 200 5.53 -26.41 -11.10
CA GLU A 200 4.34 -26.28 -11.95
C GLU A 200 3.11 -26.97 -11.36
N GLU A 201 3.29 -28.10 -10.68
CA GLU A 201 2.21 -28.94 -10.18
C GLU A 201 1.65 -28.46 -8.84
N LYS A 202 2.40 -27.63 -8.09
CA LYS A 202 1.98 -27.15 -6.78
C LYS A 202 1.09 -25.91 -6.85
N LYS A 203 0.20 -25.76 -5.88
CA LYS A 203 -0.54 -24.52 -5.65
C LYS A 203 0.34 -23.51 -4.93
N ILE A 204 0.59 -22.38 -5.57
CA ILE A 204 1.50 -21.35 -5.08
C ILE A 204 0.72 -20.30 -4.26
N GLY A 205 0.98 -20.26 -2.95
CA GLY A 205 0.50 -19.20 -2.05
C GLY A 205 1.52 -18.06 -1.96
N LEU A 206 1.16 -16.86 -2.37
CA LEU A 206 2.04 -15.69 -2.38
C LEU A 206 1.89 -14.85 -1.12
N PHE A 207 3.02 -14.57 -0.44
CA PHE A 207 3.20 -13.50 0.55
C PHE A 207 4.17 -12.47 -0.03
N PHE A 208 3.76 -11.19 -0.14
CA PHE A 208 4.51 -10.20 -0.92
C PHE A 208 4.76 -8.87 -0.21
N GLY A 209 5.91 -8.24 -0.50
CA GLY A 209 6.32 -6.88 -0.12
C GLY A 209 7.22 -6.85 1.11
N PHE A 210 7.65 -5.65 1.55
CA PHE A 210 8.56 -5.51 2.70
C PHE A 210 8.12 -6.36 3.89
N ILE A 211 8.99 -7.26 4.36
CA ILE A 211 8.67 -8.20 5.42
C ILE A 211 8.92 -7.52 6.76
N ARG A 212 7.82 -7.23 7.46
CA ARG A 212 7.77 -6.58 8.78
C ARG A 212 6.91 -7.42 9.72
N SER A 213 7.17 -7.31 11.02
CA SER A 213 6.50 -8.12 12.05
C SER A 213 4.97 -8.07 11.94
N TYR A 214 4.39 -6.88 11.77
CA TYR A 214 2.95 -6.70 11.67
C TYR A 214 2.30 -7.36 10.44
N LYS A 215 3.07 -7.73 9.41
CA LYS A 215 2.54 -8.47 8.23
C LYS A 215 2.25 -9.93 8.51
N GLY A 216 2.67 -10.44 9.68
CA GLY A 216 2.23 -11.73 10.18
C GLY A 216 2.85 -12.95 9.51
N LEU A 217 4.07 -12.82 8.93
CA LEU A 217 4.76 -13.98 8.35
C LEU A 217 4.87 -15.14 9.34
N GLY A 218 5.08 -14.84 10.63
CA GLY A 218 5.10 -15.85 11.69
C GLY A 218 3.81 -16.67 11.76
N VAL A 219 2.65 -16.02 11.64
CA VAL A 219 1.33 -16.68 11.64
C VAL A 219 1.18 -17.59 10.42
N LEU A 220 1.67 -17.16 9.24
CA LEU A 220 1.68 -17.99 8.05
C LEU A 220 2.55 -19.24 8.23
N LEU A 221 3.76 -19.10 8.77
CA LEU A 221 4.64 -20.24 9.00
C LEU A 221 4.05 -21.22 10.03
N ASP A 222 3.36 -20.74 11.07
CA ASP A 222 2.64 -21.60 12.02
C ASP A 222 1.49 -22.35 11.33
N ALA A 223 0.76 -21.71 10.42
CA ALA A 223 -0.29 -22.37 9.65
C ALA A 223 0.27 -23.43 8.69
N ILE A 224 1.40 -23.14 8.03
CA ILE A 224 2.11 -24.10 7.16
C ILE A 224 2.57 -25.32 7.98
N LYS A 225 3.11 -25.11 9.18
CA LYS A 225 3.46 -26.21 10.07
C LYS A 225 2.27 -27.11 10.39
N ILE A 226 1.11 -26.52 10.71
CA ILE A 226 -0.11 -27.29 10.99
C ILE A 226 -0.49 -28.15 9.78
N LEU A 227 -0.43 -27.60 8.57
CA LEU A 227 -0.69 -28.35 7.34
C LEU A 227 0.30 -29.48 7.13
N ASN A 228 1.57 -29.26 7.46
CA ASN A 228 2.62 -30.28 7.38
C ASN A 228 2.37 -31.42 8.37
N ASP A 229 2.09 -31.11 9.64
CA ASP A 229 1.81 -32.09 10.68
C ASP A 229 0.56 -32.94 10.37
N GLU A 230 -0.39 -32.39 9.60
CA GLU A 230 -1.59 -33.10 9.14
C GLU A 230 -1.40 -33.84 7.79
N GLY A 231 -0.21 -33.79 7.20
CA GLY A 231 0.09 -34.41 5.90
C GLY A 231 -0.67 -33.79 4.71
N GLN A 232 -1.05 -32.51 4.84
CA GLN A 232 -1.87 -31.79 3.84
C GLN A 232 -1.09 -30.68 3.12
N LEU A 233 0.26 -30.71 3.20
CA LEU A 233 1.10 -29.69 2.60
C LEU A 233 1.62 -30.06 1.20
N ASN A 234 1.50 -31.33 0.78
CA ASN A 234 2.14 -31.85 -0.43
C ASN A 234 1.81 -31.07 -1.72
N ASP A 235 0.57 -30.60 -1.85
CA ASP A 235 0.09 -29.89 -3.03
C ASP A 235 0.42 -28.39 -3.00
N PHE A 236 1.06 -27.90 -1.94
CA PHE A 236 1.30 -26.49 -1.74
C PHE A 236 2.78 -26.11 -1.74
N CYS A 237 3.07 -24.91 -2.26
CA CYS A 237 4.31 -24.21 -2.08
C CYS A 237 4.01 -22.74 -1.73
N PHE A 238 4.72 -22.18 -0.77
CA PHE A 238 4.54 -20.79 -0.35
C PHE A 238 5.72 -19.94 -0.78
N LEU A 239 5.43 -18.95 -1.64
CA LEU A 239 6.42 -18.00 -2.11
C LEU A 239 6.41 -16.76 -1.21
N ILE A 240 7.47 -16.56 -0.45
CA ILE A 240 7.70 -15.39 0.38
C ILE A 240 8.61 -14.44 -0.38
N ALA A 241 8.06 -13.34 -0.90
CA ALA A 241 8.77 -12.43 -1.79
C ALA A 241 8.84 -11.02 -1.20
N GLY A 242 10.06 -10.54 -0.95
CA GLY A 242 10.30 -9.18 -0.47
C GLY A 242 11.49 -9.05 0.47
N GLU A 243 11.93 -7.82 0.65
CA GLU A 243 13.07 -7.49 1.50
C GLU A 243 12.69 -7.60 2.98
N PHE A 244 13.48 -8.36 3.75
CA PHE A 244 13.35 -8.45 5.21
C PHE A 244 13.93 -7.19 5.86
N TRP A 245 13.09 -6.47 6.60
CA TRP A 245 13.55 -5.30 7.35
C TRP A 245 13.97 -5.66 8.77
N HIS A 246 13.46 -6.78 9.32
CA HIS A 246 13.78 -7.31 10.64
C HIS A 246 13.65 -8.84 10.66
N ASP A 247 14.31 -9.47 11.59
CA ASP A 247 14.07 -10.86 12.05
C ASP A 247 14.22 -11.98 10.98
N LYS A 248 14.91 -11.74 9.85
CA LYS A 248 15.12 -12.77 8.83
C LYS A 248 15.60 -14.10 9.44
N LYS A 249 16.63 -14.02 10.30
CA LYS A 249 17.20 -15.23 10.94
C LYS A 249 16.13 -16.02 11.69
N GLN A 250 15.28 -15.35 12.47
CA GLN A 250 14.22 -16.00 13.23
C GLN A 250 13.24 -16.75 12.33
N TYR A 251 12.87 -16.17 11.18
CA TYR A 251 11.98 -16.83 10.22
C TYR A 251 12.66 -18.03 9.54
N MET A 252 13.94 -17.91 9.16
CA MET A 252 14.69 -19.03 8.56
C MET A 252 14.88 -20.17 9.56
N ASP A 253 15.23 -19.85 10.81
CA ASP A 253 15.35 -20.84 11.87
C ASP A 253 14.00 -21.56 12.13
N LYS A 254 12.89 -20.81 12.04
CA LYS A 254 11.52 -21.33 12.21
C LYS A 254 11.13 -22.29 11.06
N ILE A 255 11.42 -21.93 9.80
CA ILE A 255 11.19 -22.78 8.62
C ILE A 255 11.92 -24.12 8.81
N LYS A 256 13.20 -24.07 9.18
CA LYS A 256 14.01 -25.26 9.40
C LYS A 256 13.51 -26.09 10.61
N ALA A 257 13.19 -25.44 11.73
CA ALA A 257 12.69 -26.12 12.92
C ALA A 257 11.33 -26.82 12.68
N PHE A 258 10.54 -26.34 11.73
CA PHE A 258 9.26 -26.91 11.34
C PHE A 258 9.36 -27.99 10.27
N GLY A 259 10.55 -28.18 9.66
CA GLY A 259 10.75 -29.15 8.58
C GLY A 259 9.89 -28.85 7.34
N ILE A 260 9.76 -27.57 6.99
CA ILE A 260 8.91 -27.10 5.88
C ILE A 260 9.71 -26.48 4.74
N GLU A 261 11.04 -26.69 4.69
CA GLU A 261 11.95 -26.08 3.71
C GLU A 261 11.55 -26.39 2.26
N ASP A 262 11.07 -27.60 1.99
CA ASP A 262 10.66 -28.04 0.66
C ASP A 262 9.33 -27.44 0.17
N HIS A 263 8.63 -26.72 1.08
CA HIS A 263 7.34 -26.11 0.81
C HIS A 263 7.36 -24.57 0.90
N VAL A 264 8.53 -23.97 1.17
CA VAL A 264 8.67 -22.53 1.31
C VAL A 264 9.84 -22.01 0.48
N VAL A 265 9.53 -21.22 -0.54
CA VAL A 265 10.51 -20.52 -1.37
C VAL A 265 10.63 -19.08 -0.89
N VAL A 266 11.86 -18.60 -0.64
CA VAL A 266 12.11 -17.26 -0.11
C VAL A 266 12.93 -16.43 -1.07
N HIS A 267 12.36 -15.36 -1.60
CA HIS A 267 13.05 -14.35 -2.40
C HIS A 267 13.29 -13.10 -1.54
N ASP A 268 14.42 -13.08 -0.79
CA ASP A 268 14.80 -12.02 0.12
C ASP A 268 15.55 -10.90 -0.61
N HIS A 269 14.81 -10.12 -1.35
CA HIS A 269 15.29 -8.87 -1.94
C HIS A 269 14.09 -7.96 -2.24
N TYR A 270 14.36 -6.69 -2.47
CA TYR A 270 13.35 -5.80 -3.03
C TYR A 270 12.95 -6.31 -4.43
N ILE A 271 11.66 -6.48 -4.64
CA ILE A 271 11.15 -6.87 -5.95
C ILE A 271 10.83 -5.59 -6.73
N PRO A 272 11.58 -5.30 -7.80
CA PRO A 272 11.33 -4.14 -8.67
C PRO A 272 9.95 -4.22 -9.35
N ASP A 273 9.41 -3.05 -9.70
CA ASP A 273 8.07 -2.96 -10.30
C ASP A 273 7.94 -3.71 -11.62
N ASP A 274 9.01 -3.70 -12.43
CA ASP A 274 9.09 -4.41 -13.71
C ASP A 274 9.15 -5.94 -13.55
N GLN A 275 9.42 -6.44 -12.35
CA GLN A 275 9.47 -7.89 -12.04
C GLN A 275 8.27 -8.33 -11.20
N ALA A 276 7.63 -7.41 -10.47
CA ALA A 276 6.59 -7.74 -9.50
C ALA A 276 5.40 -8.46 -10.16
N GLY A 277 5.06 -8.12 -11.41
CA GLY A 277 4.00 -8.78 -12.17
C GLY A 277 4.13 -10.29 -12.22
N SER A 278 5.35 -10.82 -12.45
CA SER A 278 5.61 -12.25 -12.54
C SER A 278 5.25 -13.00 -11.25
N TYR A 279 5.43 -12.37 -10.07
CA TYR A 279 5.10 -13.00 -8.79
C TYR A 279 3.59 -13.20 -8.62
N PHE A 280 2.78 -12.22 -9.01
CA PHE A 280 1.32 -12.33 -8.96
C PHE A 280 0.78 -13.28 -10.04
N GLN A 281 1.39 -13.30 -11.23
CA GLN A 281 0.99 -14.20 -12.31
C GLN A 281 1.33 -15.67 -12.02
N ALA A 282 2.41 -15.94 -11.29
CA ALA A 282 2.80 -17.28 -10.88
C ALA A 282 1.90 -17.88 -9.77
N ALA A 283 1.24 -17.02 -8.98
CA ALA A 283 0.49 -17.42 -7.80
C ALA A 283 -0.90 -17.98 -8.13
N ASP A 284 -1.42 -18.85 -7.26
CA ASP A 284 -2.80 -19.33 -7.27
C ASP A 284 -3.66 -18.56 -6.27
N PHE A 285 -3.05 -18.09 -5.18
CA PHE A 285 -3.72 -17.28 -4.18
C PHE A 285 -2.73 -16.39 -3.43
N PHE A 286 -3.27 -15.35 -2.82
CA PHE A 286 -2.51 -14.40 -2.03
C PHE A 286 -2.84 -14.52 -0.53
N VAL A 287 -1.83 -14.42 0.35
CA VAL A 287 -2.04 -14.48 1.80
C VAL A 287 -1.58 -13.20 2.46
N ALA A 288 -2.50 -12.55 3.18
CA ALA A 288 -2.23 -11.34 3.95
C ALA A 288 -2.55 -11.56 5.44
N PRO A 289 -1.67 -12.24 6.19
CA PRO A 289 -1.92 -12.67 7.58
C PRO A 289 -1.57 -11.56 8.59
N TYR A 290 -1.92 -10.32 8.29
CA TYR A 290 -1.53 -9.15 9.05
C TYR A 290 -2.06 -9.18 10.48
N THR A 291 -1.20 -8.87 11.45
CA THR A 291 -1.54 -8.75 12.88
C THR A 291 -1.83 -7.31 13.28
N ALA A 292 -1.46 -6.36 12.44
CA ALA A 292 -1.80 -4.94 12.58
C ALA A 292 -1.86 -4.29 11.19
N GLY A 293 -2.50 -3.14 11.11
CA GLY A 293 -2.59 -2.37 9.86
C GLY A 293 -4.00 -1.91 9.55
N THR A 294 -4.12 -1.06 8.56
CA THR A 294 -5.40 -0.50 8.11
C THR A 294 -5.61 -0.68 6.62
N GLN A 295 -4.52 -0.90 5.87
CA GLN A 295 -4.52 -1.03 4.41
C GLN A 295 -3.36 -1.90 3.96
N SER A 296 -3.50 -2.55 2.80
CA SER A 296 -2.45 -3.31 2.16
C SER A 296 -2.40 -3.06 0.66
N GLY A 297 -1.35 -2.37 0.20
CA GLY A 297 -1.10 -2.18 -1.23
C GLY A 297 -0.89 -3.51 -1.96
N ALA A 298 -0.15 -4.46 -1.35
CA ALA A 298 0.06 -5.79 -1.93
C ALA A 298 -1.25 -6.58 -2.11
N LEU A 299 -2.18 -6.46 -1.15
CA LEU A 299 -3.50 -7.06 -1.28
C LEU A 299 -4.30 -6.43 -2.44
N LYS A 300 -4.28 -5.10 -2.55
CA LYS A 300 -4.96 -4.40 -3.66
C LYS A 300 -4.34 -4.77 -5.02
N MET A 301 -3.04 -5.04 -5.03
CA MET A 301 -2.35 -5.56 -6.21
C MET A 301 -2.83 -6.98 -6.53
N ALA A 302 -2.83 -7.89 -5.56
CA ALA A 302 -3.31 -9.26 -5.74
C ALA A 302 -4.76 -9.30 -6.27
N MET A 303 -5.62 -8.43 -5.74
CA MET A 303 -6.99 -8.25 -6.24
C MET A 303 -7.01 -7.75 -7.69
N GLY A 304 -6.10 -6.85 -8.07
CA GLY A 304 -5.96 -6.37 -9.44
C GLY A 304 -5.56 -7.46 -10.43
N TYR A 305 -4.80 -8.46 -9.97
CA TYR A 305 -4.48 -9.67 -10.74
C TYR A 305 -5.57 -10.75 -10.67
N GLY A 306 -6.69 -10.49 -9.97
CA GLY A 306 -7.80 -11.44 -9.84
C GLY A 306 -7.53 -12.63 -8.91
N LEU A 307 -6.47 -12.57 -8.10
CA LEU A 307 -6.12 -13.69 -7.21
C LEU A 307 -7.14 -13.84 -6.07
N PRO A 308 -7.53 -15.09 -5.73
CA PRO A 308 -8.14 -15.36 -4.44
C PRO A 308 -7.24 -14.90 -3.30
N CYS A 309 -7.80 -14.23 -2.29
CA CYS A 309 -7.03 -13.64 -1.20
C CYS A 309 -7.50 -14.17 0.15
N ILE A 310 -6.57 -14.72 0.95
CA ILE A 310 -6.81 -15.07 2.35
C ILE A 310 -6.27 -13.92 3.20
N VAL A 311 -7.15 -13.29 3.97
CA VAL A 311 -6.82 -12.07 4.71
C VAL A 311 -7.22 -12.17 6.17
N SER A 312 -6.41 -11.59 7.07
CA SER A 312 -6.78 -11.51 8.48
C SER A 312 -7.93 -10.54 8.71
N SER A 313 -8.74 -10.78 9.72
CA SER A 313 -9.83 -9.90 10.15
C SER A 313 -9.36 -8.47 10.48
N VAL A 314 -8.08 -8.28 10.81
CA VAL A 314 -7.50 -6.97 11.09
C VAL A 314 -7.62 -6.00 9.92
N ILE A 315 -7.43 -6.49 8.68
CA ILE A 315 -7.49 -5.66 7.48
C ILE A 315 -8.78 -5.89 6.67
N ALA A 316 -9.67 -6.77 7.14
CA ALA A 316 -10.92 -7.10 6.44
C ALA A 316 -11.88 -5.90 6.33
N ASP A 317 -11.89 -4.99 7.30
CA ASP A 317 -12.73 -3.78 7.25
C ASP A 317 -12.46 -2.88 6.02
N ASP A 318 -11.23 -2.93 5.50
CA ASP A 318 -10.82 -2.21 4.29
C ASP A 318 -11.42 -2.81 3.02
N ILE A 319 -11.80 -4.09 3.08
CA ILE A 319 -12.20 -4.89 1.93
C ILE A 319 -13.70 -5.25 1.94
N SER A 320 -14.32 -5.32 3.10
CA SER A 320 -15.71 -5.78 3.30
C SER A 320 -16.78 -5.01 2.52
N ARG A 321 -16.39 -3.95 1.82
CA ARG A 321 -17.25 -3.11 1.00
C ARG A 321 -16.80 -3.03 -0.46
N LEU A 322 -15.82 -3.86 -0.83
CA LEU A 322 -15.46 -4.00 -2.22
C LEU A 322 -16.39 -5.02 -2.87
N PRO A 323 -16.92 -4.68 -4.02
CA PRO A 323 -17.98 -5.46 -4.67
C PRO A 323 -17.61 -6.88 -5.08
N SER A 324 -16.34 -7.22 -5.21
CA SER A 324 -15.87 -8.56 -5.61
C SER A 324 -15.43 -9.43 -4.43
N SER A 325 -16.21 -9.43 -3.34
CA SER A 325 -15.88 -10.21 -2.13
C SER A 325 -15.87 -11.73 -2.32
N GLY A 326 -16.34 -12.25 -3.47
CA GLY A 326 -16.34 -13.69 -3.75
C GLY A 326 -14.96 -14.36 -3.74
N ASN A 327 -13.91 -13.59 -3.99
CA ASN A 327 -12.52 -14.09 -4.00
C ASN A 327 -11.75 -13.79 -2.71
N ILE A 328 -12.42 -13.33 -1.64
CA ILE A 328 -11.78 -12.97 -0.37
C ILE A 328 -12.26 -13.90 0.73
N ILE A 329 -11.32 -14.59 1.35
CA ILE A 329 -11.53 -15.47 2.48
C ILE A 329 -10.94 -14.80 3.72
N ILE A 330 -11.76 -14.56 4.75
CA ILE A 330 -11.33 -13.93 5.99
C ILE A 330 -11.07 -15.01 7.04
N PHE A 331 -9.93 -14.87 7.74
CA PHE A 331 -9.62 -15.68 8.91
C PHE A 331 -9.45 -14.79 10.15
N SER A 332 -9.58 -15.40 11.33
CA SER A 332 -9.49 -14.73 12.63
C SER A 332 -8.05 -14.25 12.88
N ASP A 333 -7.88 -13.02 13.36
CA ASP A 333 -6.58 -12.42 13.62
C ASP A 333 -5.66 -13.33 14.44
N SER A 334 -4.39 -13.40 14.00
CA SER A 334 -3.32 -14.14 14.66
C SER A 334 -3.63 -15.63 14.94
N ASN A 335 -4.64 -16.19 14.24
CA ASN A 335 -5.11 -17.56 14.43
C ASN A 335 -4.57 -18.48 13.32
N ALA A 336 -3.42 -19.11 13.58
CA ALA A 336 -2.78 -20.00 12.61
C ALA A 336 -3.63 -21.26 12.28
N PRO A 337 -4.34 -21.91 13.21
CA PRO A 337 -5.28 -22.99 12.89
C PRO A 337 -6.40 -22.57 11.94
N ASP A 338 -7.00 -21.40 12.13
CA ASP A 338 -8.04 -20.89 11.24
C ASP A 338 -7.45 -20.56 9.85
N LEU A 339 -6.26 -19.96 9.79
CA LEU A 339 -5.55 -19.73 8.52
C LEU A 339 -5.26 -21.04 7.79
N ALA A 340 -4.77 -22.07 8.48
CA ALA A 340 -4.54 -23.39 7.89
C ALA A 340 -5.85 -23.98 7.31
N GLY A 341 -6.95 -23.89 8.07
CA GLY A 341 -8.27 -24.29 7.60
C GLY A 341 -8.71 -23.56 6.32
N LYS A 342 -8.47 -22.23 6.24
CA LYS A 342 -8.81 -21.44 5.04
C LYS A 342 -7.92 -21.80 3.83
N ILE A 343 -6.64 -22.09 4.05
CA ILE A 343 -5.74 -22.57 2.96
C ILE A 343 -6.28 -23.89 2.38
N LYS A 344 -6.75 -24.82 3.22
CA LYS A 344 -7.37 -26.08 2.76
C LYS A 344 -8.60 -25.84 1.87
N THR A 345 -9.43 -24.86 2.19
CA THR A 345 -10.63 -24.57 1.38
C THR A 345 -10.28 -24.15 -0.05
N ILE A 346 -9.15 -23.46 -0.26
CA ILE A 346 -8.68 -23.10 -1.61
C ILE A 346 -8.27 -24.34 -2.42
N SER A 347 -7.71 -25.37 -1.77
CA SER A 347 -7.34 -26.60 -2.49
C SER A 347 -8.52 -27.37 -3.01
N GLN A 348 -9.65 -27.31 -2.27
CA GLN A 348 -10.86 -28.08 -2.57
C GLN A 348 -11.81 -27.34 -3.52
N SER A 349 -11.62 -26.04 -3.72
CA SER A 349 -12.42 -25.27 -4.65
C SER A 349 -11.86 -25.42 -6.06
N SER A 350 -12.49 -26.27 -6.85
CA SER A 350 -12.34 -26.24 -8.31
C SER A 350 -12.71 -24.84 -8.81
N ASP A 351 -12.12 -24.38 -9.91
CA ASP A 351 -12.18 -23.11 -10.67
C ASP A 351 -13.40 -22.16 -10.49
N THR A 352 -14.40 -22.58 -9.73
CA THR A 352 -15.64 -21.83 -9.46
C THR A 352 -15.48 -20.60 -8.59
N LEU A 353 -14.33 -20.43 -7.87
CA LEU A 353 -14.03 -19.18 -7.17
C LEU A 353 -13.49 -18.09 -8.12
N LEU A 354 -13.19 -18.44 -9.37
CA LEU A 354 -12.61 -17.55 -10.35
C LEU A 354 -13.63 -16.73 -11.16
N GLY A 355 -14.91 -16.81 -10.87
CA GLY A 355 -15.82 -16.21 -11.79
C GLY A 355 -17.20 -15.88 -11.31
N HIS A 356 -17.36 -14.85 -10.52
CA HIS A 356 -18.57 -14.04 -10.67
C HIS A 356 -18.23 -12.61 -10.30
N ASN A 357 -17.94 -11.85 -11.31
CA ASN A 357 -18.10 -10.41 -11.30
C ASN A 357 -19.62 -10.20 -11.14
N ASP A 358 -20.09 -9.97 -9.93
CA ASP A 358 -21.50 -9.73 -9.61
C ASP A 358 -22.01 -8.36 -10.10
N GLY A 359 -21.26 -7.75 -11.05
CA GLY A 359 -21.59 -6.45 -11.64
C GLY A 359 -21.36 -5.26 -10.70
N THR A 360 -20.82 -5.49 -9.52
CA THR A 360 -20.49 -4.41 -8.60
C THR A 360 -19.15 -3.79 -9.01
N GLU A 361 -19.15 -2.51 -9.39
CA GLU A 361 -17.96 -1.78 -9.85
C GLU A 361 -16.92 -1.68 -8.73
N LEU A 362 -15.73 -2.25 -9.01
CA LEU A 362 -14.54 -2.02 -8.20
C LEU A 362 -14.18 -0.54 -8.24
N LYS A 363 -13.88 0.06 -7.08
CA LYS A 363 -13.44 1.46 -7.03
C LYS A 363 -12.16 1.64 -7.80
N THR A 364 -12.24 2.50 -8.80
CA THR A 364 -11.18 2.80 -9.75
C THR A 364 -10.36 4.01 -9.30
N TRP A 365 -9.24 4.23 -9.94
CA TRP A 365 -8.46 5.44 -9.75
C TRP A 365 -9.22 6.69 -10.21
N ASN A 366 -10.09 6.55 -11.22
CA ASN A 366 -10.99 7.63 -11.66
C ASN A 366 -12.01 8.01 -10.57
N ASP A 367 -12.54 7.04 -9.82
CA ASP A 367 -13.42 7.33 -8.67
C ASP A 367 -12.69 8.12 -7.58
N LEU A 368 -11.41 7.79 -7.34
CA LEU A 368 -10.58 8.54 -6.39
C LEU A 368 -10.37 9.98 -6.87
N VAL A 369 -10.00 10.17 -8.14
CA VAL A 369 -9.83 11.50 -8.73
C VAL A 369 -11.14 12.27 -8.68
N ALA A 370 -12.26 11.69 -9.11
CA ALA A 370 -13.58 12.32 -9.02
C ALA A 370 -13.90 12.74 -7.57
N GLY A 371 -13.68 11.84 -6.61
CA GLY A 371 -13.84 12.15 -5.19
C GLY A 371 -12.93 13.29 -4.71
N LEU A 372 -11.68 13.32 -5.14
CA LEU A 372 -10.76 14.41 -4.80
C LEU A 372 -11.18 15.76 -5.37
N MET A 373 -11.86 15.75 -6.52
CA MET A 373 -12.31 16.99 -7.19
C MET A 373 -13.65 17.50 -6.71
N VAL A 374 -14.45 16.67 -6.03
CA VAL A 374 -15.69 17.13 -5.39
C VAL A 374 -15.34 18.10 -4.23
N TRP A 375 -15.76 19.33 -4.37
CA TRP A 375 -15.73 20.34 -3.32
C TRP A 375 -17.06 20.23 -2.56
N ASP A 376 -17.19 19.19 -1.72
CA ASP A 376 -18.38 19.14 -0.88
C ASP A 376 -18.40 20.38 0.00
N GLU A 377 -19.36 21.23 -0.26
CA GLU A 377 -20.06 21.98 0.77
C GLU A 377 -20.72 20.96 1.71
N ILE A 378 -19.91 20.16 2.42
CA ILE A 378 -20.42 19.41 3.55
C ILE A 378 -20.66 20.47 4.62
N GLY A 379 -21.81 21.11 4.40
CA GLY A 379 -22.42 21.99 5.35
C GLY A 379 -22.72 21.28 6.64
N ASN A 380 -22.57 22.06 7.68
CA ASN A 380 -23.24 22.07 9.00
C ASN A 380 -23.55 20.72 9.65
#